data_3390284b8b87a73ecb6a40290d9bfed5
#
_entry.id   3390284b8b87a73ecb6a40290d9bfed5
#
_cell.length_a   1.000
_cell.length_b   1.000
_cell.length_c   1.000
_cell.angle_alpha   90.00
_cell.angle_beta   90.00
_cell.angle_gamma   90.00
#
_symmetry.space_group_name_H-M   'P 1'
#
loop_
_entity.id
_entity.type
_entity.pdbx_description
1 polymer ?
#
loop_
_entity_poly.entity_id
_entity_poly.type
_entity_poly.pdbx_seq_one_letter_code
_entity_poly.pdbx_strand_id
1 'polypeptide(L)'
;LSDDPKVAAALQAANESAWGTSRFARIGLNFFGQWCYTKGCGMVPKRRNTGAAHEVAAFKSVRAAINSYFKNINTHPAYKDLRAIRENLRLEQKPILATELTHGLMSYSERGEAYIEELNTMISQNRAYFDE
;
A
#
# COMPACT_ATOMS: atom_id res chain seq x y z
N LEU A 1 7.99 -10.78 14.47
CA LEU A 1 7.19 -10.91 13.24
C LEU A 1 6.10 -9.86 13.13
N SER A 2 5.56 -9.36 14.25
CA SER A 2 4.47 -8.37 14.26
C SER A 2 4.82 -7.02 13.60
N ASP A 3 6.09 -6.66 13.58
CA ASP A 3 6.60 -5.46 12.93
C ASP A 3 7.33 -5.76 11.60
N ASP A 4 7.12 -6.94 11.02
CA ASP A 4 7.66 -7.27 9.71
C ASP A 4 7.02 -6.37 8.64
N PRO A 5 7.79 -5.80 7.69
CA PRO A 5 7.26 -5.00 6.60
C PRO A 5 6.16 -5.68 5.78
N LYS A 6 6.15 -7.01 5.72
CA LYS A 6 5.07 -7.77 5.06
C LYS A 6 3.73 -7.61 5.77
N VAL A 7 3.74 -7.43 7.10
CA VAL A 7 2.52 -7.15 7.88
C VAL A 7 1.96 -5.80 7.49
N ALA A 8 2.80 -4.78 7.36
CA ALA A 8 2.36 -3.46 6.90
C ALA A 8 1.70 -3.56 5.51
N ALA A 9 2.31 -4.30 4.58
CA ALA A 9 1.76 -4.50 3.25
C ALA A 9 0.40 -5.22 3.29
N ALA A 10 0.27 -6.26 4.11
CA ALA A 10 -0.99 -6.99 4.27
C ALA A 10 -2.11 -6.12 4.84
N LEU A 11 -1.80 -5.32 5.85
CA LEU A 11 -2.79 -4.42 6.47
C LEU A 11 -3.12 -3.23 5.55
N GLN A 12 -2.15 -2.75 4.79
CA GLN A 12 -2.40 -1.75 3.77
C GLN A 12 -3.36 -2.30 2.69
N ALA A 13 -3.14 -3.52 2.22
CA ALA A 13 -4.04 -4.18 1.30
C ALA A 13 -5.46 -4.34 1.89
N ALA A 14 -5.57 -4.74 3.14
CA ALA A 14 -6.85 -4.86 3.82
C ALA A 14 -7.58 -3.51 3.89
N ASN A 15 -6.86 -2.46 4.26
CA ASN A 15 -7.43 -1.11 4.38
C ASN A 15 -7.88 -0.56 3.02
N GLU A 16 -7.03 -0.63 2.01
CA GLU A 16 -7.31 -0.09 0.67
C GLU A 16 -8.41 -0.84 -0.06
N SER A 17 -8.57 -2.13 0.20
CA SER A 17 -9.53 -2.98 -0.49
C SER A 17 -10.85 -3.19 0.26
N ALA A 18 -11.06 -2.48 1.38
CA ALA A 18 -12.17 -2.74 2.30
C ALA A 18 -12.23 -4.23 2.69
N TRP A 19 -11.09 -4.77 3.16
CA TRP A 19 -10.91 -6.18 3.52
C TRP A 19 -11.24 -7.15 2.37
N GLY A 20 -10.90 -6.74 1.15
CA GLY A 20 -11.12 -7.53 -0.06
C GLY A 20 -12.54 -7.49 -0.60
N THR A 21 -13.42 -6.64 -0.05
CA THR A 21 -14.83 -6.57 -0.46
C THR A 21 -15.12 -5.55 -1.54
N SER A 22 -14.19 -4.64 -1.82
CA SER A 22 -14.41 -3.59 -2.83
C SER A 22 -14.59 -4.17 -4.23
N ARG A 23 -15.28 -3.43 -5.09
CA ARG A 23 -15.43 -3.79 -6.51
C ARG A 23 -14.07 -3.96 -7.19
N PHE A 24 -13.12 -3.08 -6.87
CA PHE A 24 -11.78 -3.12 -7.47
C PHE A 24 -11.00 -4.36 -7.05
N ALA A 25 -11.15 -4.80 -5.80
CA ALA A 25 -10.51 -6.04 -5.34
C ALA A 25 -11.16 -7.28 -5.95
N ARG A 26 -12.50 -7.33 -5.97
CA ARG A 26 -13.25 -8.52 -6.44
C ARG A 26 -13.15 -8.73 -7.95
N ILE A 27 -13.17 -7.67 -8.73
CA ILE A 27 -13.21 -7.74 -10.20
C ILE A 27 -11.82 -7.51 -10.79
N GLY A 28 -11.11 -6.50 -10.31
CA GLY A 28 -9.79 -6.09 -10.83
C GLY A 28 -8.59 -6.67 -10.08
N LEU A 29 -8.82 -7.46 -9.03
CA LEU A 29 -7.76 -8.00 -8.17
C LEU A 29 -6.80 -6.91 -7.64
N ASN A 30 -7.31 -5.70 -7.49
CA ASN A 30 -6.56 -4.56 -7.00
C ASN A 30 -6.84 -4.36 -5.51
N PHE A 31 -5.89 -4.81 -4.68
CA PHE A 31 -6.01 -4.76 -3.22
C PHE A 31 -5.31 -3.55 -2.60
N PHE A 32 -4.53 -2.80 -3.39
CA PHE A 32 -3.67 -1.71 -2.88
C PHE A 32 -4.10 -0.33 -3.37
N GLY A 33 -5.22 -0.21 -4.05
CA GLY A 33 -5.71 1.07 -4.59
C GLY A 33 -4.82 1.66 -5.68
N GLN A 34 -4.09 0.83 -6.41
CA GLN A 34 -3.15 1.28 -7.43
C GLN A 34 -3.86 1.89 -8.63
N TRP A 35 -3.29 2.96 -9.17
CA TRP A 35 -3.80 3.64 -10.36
C TRP A 35 -2.98 3.30 -11.60
N CYS A 36 -3.63 3.45 -12.76
CA CYS A 36 -2.98 3.41 -14.06
C CYS A 36 -3.52 4.52 -14.95
N TYR A 37 -2.78 4.88 -15.97
CA TYR A 37 -3.03 6.10 -16.75
C TYR A 37 -3.23 5.87 -18.24
N THR A 38 -3.13 4.63 -18.70
CA THR A 38 -3.46 4.28 -20.08
C THR A 38 -4.93 3.91 -20.16
N LYS A 39 -5.66 4.52 -21.08
CA LYS A 39 -7.10 4.24 -21.26
C LYS A 39 -7.31 2.75 -21.47
N GLY A 40 -8.24 2.16 -20.69
CA GLY A 40 -8.55 0.74 -20.73
C GLY A 40 -7.66 -0.15 -19.88
N CYS A 41 -6.70 0.44 -19.12
CA CYS A 41 -5.80 -0.34 -18.27
C CYS A 41 -6.46 -0.89 -17.01
N GLY A 42 -7.65 -0.39 -16.65
CA GLY A 42 -8.34 -0.80 -15.43
C GLY A 42 -9.81 -0.44 -15.44
N MET A 43 -10.29 -0.02 -14.28
CA MET A 43 -11.69 0.32 -14.03
C MET A 43 -11.80 1.81 -13.79
N VAL A 44 -12.76 2.47 -14.43
CA VAL A 44 -13.04 3.88 -14.20
C VAL A 44 -13.78 4.04 -12.87
N PRO A 45 -13.25 4.83 -11.91
CA PRO A 45 -13.95 5.10 -10.67
C PRO A 45 -15.28 5.84 -10.93
N LYS A 46 -16.35 5.46 -10.19
CA LYS A 46 -17.67 6.09 -10.35
C LYS A 46 -17.68 7.57 -10.02
N ARG A 47 -16.80 8.02 -9.12
CA ARG A 47 -16.71 9.40 -8.64
C ARG A 47 -15.32 9.99 -8.93
N ARG A 48 -14.87 9.82 -10.16
CA ARG A 48 -13.62 10.44 -10.61
C ARG A 48 -13.82 11.94 -10.80
N ASN A 49 -12.86 12.74 -10.32
CA ASN A 49 -12.90 14.18 -10.49
C ASN A 49 -12.90 14.55 -11.98
N THR A 50 -13.58 15.65 -12.32
CA THR A 50 -13.60 16.17 -13.69
C THR A 50 -12.18 16.43 -14.18
N GLY A 51 -11.86 15.93 -15.38
CA GLY A 51 -10.52 16.05 -15.98
C GLY A 51 -9.50 15.02 -15.48
N ALA A 52 -9.82 14.20 -14.50
CA ALA A 52 -8.95 13.12 -14.06
C ALA A 52 -8.90 12.02 -15.13
N ALA A 53 -7.67 11.57 -15.45
CA ALA A 53 -7.45 10.57 -16.49
C ALA A 53 -7.14 9.17 -15.94
N HIS A 54 -6.99 9.04 -14.60
CA HIS A 54 -6.61 7.77 -14.01
C HIS A 54 -7.75 6.76 -14.01
N GLU A 55 -7.36 5.50 -14.08
CA GLU A 55 -8.21 4.36 -13.82
C GLU A 55 -7.64 3.59 -12.63
N VAL A 56 -8.47 2.80 -11.96
CA VAL A 56 -8.01 1.88 -10.92
C VAL A 56 -7.52 0.63 -11.64
N ALA A 57 -6.24 0.31 -11.50
CA ALA A 57 -5.58 -0.75 -12.25
C ALA A 57 -6.28 -2.10 -12.05
N ALA A 58 -6.42 -2.87 -13.13
CA ALA A 58 -6.89 -4.25 -13.09
C ALA A 58 -5.71 -5.20 -13.37
N PHE A 59 -5.65 -6.30 -12.61
CA PHE A 59 -4.56 -7.26 -12.69
C PHE A 59 -5.08 -8.62 -13.08
N LYS A 60 -4.22 -9.43 -13.72
CA LYS A 60 -4.55 -10.79 -14.17
C LYS A 60 -4.50 -11.79 -13.02
N SER A 61 -3.80 -11.47 -11.93
CA SER A 61 -3.65 -12.34 -10.76
C SER A 61 -3.34 -11.50 -9.53
N VAL A 62 -3.55 -12.09 -8.36
CA VAL A 62 -3.13 -11.48 -7.08
C VAL A 62 -1.63 -11.26 -7.05
N ARG A 63 -0.85 -12.23 -7.58
CA ARG A 63 0.61 -12.10 -7.67
C ARG A 63 1.02 -10.88 -8.49
N ALA A 64 0.37 -10.65 -9.64
CA ALA A 64 0.67 -9.47 -10.46
C ALA A 64 0.38 -8.17 -9.72
N ALA A 65 -0.70 -8.10 -8.95
CA ALA A 65 -1.04 -6.94 -8.11
C ALA A 65 0.02 -6.70 -7.04
N ILE A 66 0.45 -7.74 -6.35
CA ILE A 66 1.49 -7.66 -5.31
C ILE A 66 2.83 -7.22 -5.91
N ASN A 67 3.23 -7.80 -7.04
CA ASN A 67 4.47 -7.43 -7.73
C ASN A 67 4.46 -5.95 -8.15
N SER A 68 3.33 -5.48 -8.66
CA SER A 68 3.15 -4.07 -9.04
C SER A 68 3.28 -3.15 -7.82
N TYR A 69 2.67 -3.52 -6.69
CA TYR A 69 2.77 -2.77 -5.44
C TYR A 69 4.24 -2.66 -4.98
N PHE A 70 4.95 -3.77 -4.89
CA PHE A 70 6.35 -3.73 -4.45
C PHE A 70 7.25 -2.99 -5.43
N LYS A 71 7.04 -3.13 -6.72
CA LYS A 71 7.76 -2.33 -7.72
C LYS A 71 7.54 -0.84 -7.49
N ASN A 72 6.30 -0.43 -7.25
CA ASN A 72 5.95 0.97 -6.98
C ASN A 72 6.67 1.50 -5.74
N ILE A 73 6.56 0.80 -4.62
CA ILE A 73 7.21 1.19 -3.36
C ILE A 73 8.74 1.27 -3.52
N ASN A 74 9.32 0.37 -4.30
CA ASN A 74 10.77 0.27 -4.44
C ASN A 74 11.37 1.17 -5.52
N THR A 75 10.57 1.76 -6.39
CA THR A 75 11.09 2.54 -7.52
C THR A 75 10.49 3.93 -7.68
N HIS A 76 9.25 4.15 -7.25
CA HIS A 76 8.58 5.42 -7.47
C HIS A 76 9.16 6.53 -6.59
N PRO A 77 9.40 7.74 -7.13
CA PRO A 77 9.97 8.86 -6.35
C PRO A 77 9.15 9.24 -5.11
N ALA A 78 7.84 9.06 -5.13
CA ALA A 78 6.96 9.36 -4.00
C ALA A 78 7.30 8.56 -2.73
N TYR A 79 7.99 7.42 -2.87
CA TYR A 79 8.35 6.53 -1.76
C TYR A 79 9.84 6.52 -1.45
N LYS A 80 10.54 7.54 -1.92
CA LYS A 80 11.96 7.77 -1.63
C LYS A 80 12.22 7.81 -0.12
N ASP A 81 11.36 8.45 0.65
CA ASP A 81 11.51 8.56 2.10
C ASP A 81 11.36 7.20 2.79
N LEU A 82 10.44 6.37 2.35
CA LEU A 82 10.30 5.00 2.85
C LEU A 82 11.61 4.21 2.64
N ARG A 83 12.17 4.31 1.43
CA ARG A 83 13.44 3.63 1.12
C ARG A 83 14.60 4.17 1.95
N ALA A 84 14.64 5.49 2.20
CA ALA A 84 15.66 6.10 3.04
C ALA A 84 15.56 5.63 4.50
N ILE A 85 14.36 5.55 5.06
CA ILE A 85 14.13 5.00 6.40
C ILE A 85 14.63 3.56 6.46
N ARG A 86 14.27 2.73 5.49
CA ARG A 86 14.70 1.34 5.41
C ARG A 86 16.22 1.21 5.33
N GLU A 87 16.86 2.02 4.50
CA GLU A 87 18.32 2.04 4.36
C GLU A 87 19.01 2.44 5.66
N ASN A 88 18.52 3.48 6.33
CA ASN A 88 19.08 3.93 7.60
C ASN A 88 18.98 2.86 8.69
N LEU A 89 17.85 2.17 8.78
CA LEU A 89 17.69 1.06 9.71
C LEU A 89 18.69 -0.06 9.45
N ARG A 90 18.95 -0.37 8.18
CA ARG A 90 19.97 -1.38 7.78
C ARG A 90 21.38 -0.94 8.14
N LEU A 91 21.73 0.32 7.84
CA LEU A 91 23.05 0.87 8.16
C LEU A 91 23.32 0.90 9.66
N GLU A 92 22.31 1.17 10.47
CA GLU A 92 22.39 1.17 11.92
C GLU A 92 22.26 -0.23 12.53
N GLN A 93 22.11 -1.25 11.71
CA GLN A 93 21.89 -2.66 12.13
C GLN A 93 20.69 -2.82 13.05
N LYS A 94 19.65 -1.99 12.83
CA LYS A 94 18.38 -2.06 13.56
C LYS A 94 17.37 -2.92 12.80
N PRO A 95 16.40 -3.53 13.50
CA PRO A 95 15.29 -4.23 12.84
C PRO A 95 14.53 -3.26 11.91
N ILE A 96 14.12 -3.78 10.76
CA ILE A 96 13.26 -3.03 9.83
C ILE A 96 11.82 -3.21 10.30
N LEU A 97 11.31 -2.22 11.02
CA LEU A 97 9.97 -2.26 11.59
C LEU A 97 8.94 -1.67 10.65
N ALA A 98 7.80 -2.34 10.54
CA ALA A 98 6.67 -1.86 9.73
C ALA A 98 6.21 -0.46 10.14
N THR A 99 6.09 -0.22 11.44
CA THR A 99 5.66 1.07 12.00
C THR A 99 6.64 2.21 11.74
N GLU A 100 7.90 1.92 11.50
CA GLU A 100 8.88 2.92 11.06
C GLU A 100 8.74 3.22 9.56
N LEU A 101 8.56 2.19 8.74
CA LEU A 101 8.43 2.35 7.29
C LEU A 101 7.17 3.11 6.88
N THR A 102 6.09 3.01 7.65
CA THR A 102 4.83 3.72 7.34
C THR A 102 5.00 5.23 7.29
N HIS A 103 5.98 5.80 7.99
CA HIS A 103 6.29 7.23 7.92
C HIS A 103 6.72 7.66 6.51
N GLY A 104 7.15 6.75 5.66
CA GLY A 104 7.47 7.00 4.26
C GLY A 104 6.27 6.87 3.31
N LEU A 105 5.05 6.71 3.82
CA LEU A 105 3.82 6.55 3.03
C LEU A 105 2.95 7.81 2.97
N MET A 106 3.51 8.99 3.25
CA MET A 106 2.77 10.26 3.23
C MET A 106 2.03 10.50 1.92
N SER A 107 2.63 10.11 0.81
CA SER A 107 2.08 10.31 -0.54
C SER A 107 1.18 9.17 -1.02
N TYR A 108 1.03 8.11 -0.23
CA TYR A 108 0.19 6.97 -0.62
C TYR A 108 -1.31 7.28 -0.55
N SER A 109 -1.69 8.12 0.39
CA SER A 109 -3.07 8.59 0.57
C SER A 109 -3.08 10.10 0.71
N GLU A 110 -4.13 10.75 0.19
CA GLU A 110 -4.36 12.19 0.41
C GLU A 110 -4.50 12.54 1.89
N ARG A 111 -4.82 11.57 2.74
CA ARG A 111 -4.97 11.75 4.19
C ARG A 111 -3.64 11.95 4.92
N GLY A 112 -2.50 11.68 4.27
CA GLY A 112 -1.16 11.92 4.82
C GLY A 112 -0.93 11.27 6.18
N GLU A 113 -0.63 12.06 7.22
CA GLU A 113 -0.35 11.56 8.57
C GLU A 113 -1.52 10.77 9.19
N ALA A 114 -2.77 11.17 8.94
CA ALA A 114 -3.93 10.45 9.43
C ALA A 114 -3.97 9.01 8.90
N TYR A 115 -3.56 8.82 7.65
CA TYR A 115 -3.42 7.50 7.04
C TYR A 115 -2.32 6.66 7.71
N ILE A 116 -1.17 7.28 7.98
CA ILE A 116 -0.05 6.63 8.69
C ILE A 116 -0.47 6.20 10.09
N GLU A 117 -1.14 7.07 10.84
CA GLU A 117 -1.64 6.76 12.17
C GLU A 117 -2.65 5.61 12.16
N GLU A 118 -3.54 5.59 11.18
CA GLU A 118 -4.50 4.50 10.99
C GLU A 118 -3.81 3.18 10.72
N LEU A 119 -2.83 3.15 9.80
CA LEU A 119 -2.04 1.94 9.54
C LEU A 119 -1.29 1.46 10.77
N ASN A 120 -0.64 2.35 11.50
CA ASN A 120 0.10 2.00 12.70
C ASN A 120 -0.82 1.45 13.79
N THR A 121 -2.03 2.01 13.91
CA THR A 121 -3.06 1.49 14.82
C THR A 121 -3.48 0.08 14.39
N MET A 122 -3.73 -0.15 13.11
CA MET A 122 -4.08 -1.47 12.59
C MET A 122 -2.97 -2.50 12.83
N ILE A 123 -1.71 -2.12 12.60
CA ILE A 123 -0.55 -2.98 12.88
C ILE A 123 -0.54 -3.39 14.35
N SER A 124 -0.68 -2.42 15.24
CA SER A 124 -0.66 -2.66 16.70
C SER A 124 -1.83 -3.52 17.16
N GLN A 125 -3.05 -3.25 16.68
CA GLN A 125 -4.25 -3.98 17.06
C GLN A 125 -4.27 -5.43 16.54
N ASN A 126 -3.61 -5.69 15.43
CA ASN A 126 -3.59 -7.01 14.80
C ASN A 126 -2.29 -7.78 15.10
N ARG A 127 -1.45 -7.26 15.96
CA ARG A 127 -0.15 -7.85 16.31
C ARG A 127 -0.26 -9.32 16.71
N ALA A 128 -1.26 -9.67 17.51
CA ALA A 128 -1.46 -11.03 17.99
C ALA A 128 -1.72 -12.05 16.88
N TYR A 129 -2.22 -11.62 15.72
CA TYR A 129 -2.48 -12.51 14.58
C TYR A 129 -1.22 -12.84 13.78
N PHE A 130 -0.15 -12.07 13.97
CA PHE A 130 1.11 -12.22 13.26
C PHE A 130 2.24 -12.74 14.13
N ASP A 131 2.04 -12.76 15.45
CA ASP A 131 2.97 -13.33 16.41
C ASP A 131 2.64 -14.82 16.60
N GLU A 132 3.52 -15.66 16.12
CA GLU A 132 3.48 -17.10 16.39
C GLU A 132 4.67 -17.51 17.26
#